data_e74a998271b929038062deefdd85d0b2
#
_entry.id   e74a998271b929038062deefdd85d0b2
#
_cell.length_a   1.000
_cell.length_b   1.000
_cell.length_c   1.000
_cell.angle_alpha   90.00
_cell.angle_beta   90.00
_cell.angle_gamma   90.00
#
_symmetry.space_group_name_H-M   'P 1'
#
loop_
_entity.id
_entity.type
_entity.pdbx_description
1 polymer ?
#
loop_
_entity_poly.entity_id
_entity_poly.type
_entity_poly.pdbx_seq_one_letter_code
_entity_poly.pdbx_strand_id
1 'polypeptide(L)' 'MGKYRVFEIAKEFDTTSKVIIDILSRNDVQVKNHMSSVDDGVRRIVVKTFERTADKPSVT' A
#
# COMPACT_ATOMS: atom_id res chain seq x y z
N MET A 1 12.52 -7.16 -8.16
CA MET A 1 12.11 -6.79 -9.40
C MET A 1 10.75 -7.19 -9.84
N GLY A 2 9.84 -7.48 -9.16
CA GLY A 2 8.51 -7.78 -9.60
C GLY A 2 7.64 -6.56 -9.61
N LYS A 3 6.53 -6.72 -10.27
CA LYS A 3 5.52 -5.69 -10.24
C LYS A 3 4.33 -6.24 -9.48
N TYR A 4 3.68 -5.36 -8.77
CA TYR A 4 2.54 -5.73 -7.96
C TYR A 4 1.35 -4.89 -8.39
N ARG A 5 0.17 -5.43 -8.24
CA ARG A 5 -1.02 -4.66 -8.48
C ARG A 5 -1.55 -4.15 -7.16
N VAL A 6 -2.20 -3.01 -7.23
CA VAL A 6 -2.70 -2.39 -6.02
C VAL A 6 -3.57 -3.36 -5.23
N PHE A 7 -4.47 -4.05 -5.90
CA PHE A 7 -5.36 -4.95 -5.18
C PHE A 7 -4.61 -6.14 -4.59
N GLU A 8 -3.48 -6.53 -5.18
CA GLU A 8 -2.70 -7.62 -4.63
C GLU A 8 -2.04 -7.19 -3.34
N ILE A 9 -1.56 -5.96 -3.31
CA ILE A 9 -0.96 -5.42 -2.09
C ILE A 9 -2.02 -5.32 -1.01
N ALA A 10 -3.21 -4.90 -1.40
CA ALA A 10 -4.31 -4.80 -0.45
C ALA A 10 -4.63 -6.14 0.16
N LYS A 11 -4.63 -7.18 -0.65
CA LYS A 11 -4.89 -8.52 -0.14
C LYS A 11 -3.80 -8.96 0.81
N GLU A 12 -2.58 -8.64 0.47
CA GLU A 12 -1.44 -9.02 1.27
C GLU A 12 -1.51 -8.42 2.66
N PHE A 13 -2.01 -7.21 2.74
CA PHE A 13 -2.10 -6.52 4.02
C PHE A 13 -3.50 -6.57 4.63
N ASP A 14 -4.34 -7.40 4.07
CA ASP A 14 -5.70 -7.58 4.59
C ASP A 14 -6.46 -6.25 4.66
N THR A 15 -6.38 -5.51 3.59
CA THR A 15 -7.07 -4.24 3.50
C THR A 15 -7.70 -4.10 2.11
N THR A 16 -8.19 -2.92 1.78
CA THR A 16 -8.82 -2.71 0.49
C THR A 16 -7.90 -1.91 -0.42
N SER A 17 -8.13 -2.03 -1.71
CA SER A 17 -7.31 -1.28 -2.65
C SER A 17 -7.52 0.21 -2.50
N LYS A 18 -8.68 0.62 -2.05
CA LYS A 18 -8.92 2.03 -1.82
C LYS A 18 -7.95 2.59 -0.78
N VAL A 19 -7.71 1.82 0.26
CA VAL A 19 -6.78 2.24 1.31
C VAL A 19 -5.37 2.34 0.73
N ILE A 20 -5.00 1.37 -0.09
CA ILE A 20 -3.68 1.39 -0.70
C ILE A 20 -3.52 2.62 -1.58
N ILE A 21 -4.53 2.91 -2.38
CA ILE A 21 -4.47 4.07 -3.27
C ILE A 21 -4.34 5.35 -2.44
N ASP A 22 -5.06 5.43 -1.35
CA ASP A 22 -4.99 6.58 -0.48
C ASP A 22 -3.59 6.76 0.09
N ILE A 23 -2.99 5.67 0.54
CA ILE A 23 -1.64 5.69 1.07
C ILE A 23 -0.66 6.17 0.01
N LEU A 24 -0.78 5.64 -1.18
CA LEU A 24 0.14 6.02 -2.25
C LEU A 24 -0.05 7.47 -2.64
N SER A 25 -1.28 7.92 -2.63
CA SER A 25 -1.56 9.31 -2.95
C SER A 25 -0.88 10.24 -1.96
N ARG A 26 -0.88 9.85 -0.70
CA ARG A 26 -0.26 10.67 0.33
C ARG A 26 1.25 10.70 0.19
N ASN A 27 1.80 9.67 -0.43
CA ASN A 27 3.23 9.60 -0.64
C ASN A 27 3.65 10.06 -2.01
N ASP A 28 2.78 10.85 -2.65
CA ASP A 28 3.09 11.44 -3.93
C ASP A 28 3.22 10.39 -5.03
N VAL A 29 2.58 9.27 -4.86
CA VAL A 29 2.56 8.22 -5.86
C VAL A 29 1.18 8.18 -6.46
N GLN A 30 1.09 8.41 -7.75
CA GLN A 30 -0.21 8.44 -8.42
C GLN A 30 -0.52 7.11 -9.06
N VAL A 31 -1.68 6.57 -8.74
CA VAL A 31 -2.18 5.37 -9.39
C VAL A 31 -3.56 5.70 -9.91
N LYS A 32 -3.87 5.19 -11.07
CA LYS A 32 -5.14 5.51 -11.69
C LYS A 32 -6.28 4.72 -11.11
N ASN A 33 -6.04 3.48 -10.80
CA ASN A 33 -7.08 2.64 -10.23
C ASN A 33 -6.43 1.45 -9.57
N HIS A 34 -7.27 0.60 -8.99
CA HIS A 34 -6.78 -0.55 -8.25
C HIS A 34 -6.11 -1.60 -9.14
N MET A 35 -6.24 -1.46 -10.45
CA MET A 35 -5.59 -2.38 -11.37
C MET A 35 -4.22 -1.91 -11.79
N SER A 36 -3.82 -0.74 -11.35
CA SER A 36 -2.52 -0.20 -11.72
C SER A 36 -1.40 -1.06 -11.14
N SER A 37 -0.33 -1.15 -11.88
CA SER A 37 0.84 -1.89 -11.44
C SER A 37 1.82 -0.95 -10.76
N VAL A 38 2.45 -1.44 -9.73
CA VAL A 38 3.46 -0.65 -9.03
C VAL A 38 4.67 -1.56 -8.81
N ASP A 39 5.82 -0.95 -8.62
CA ASP A 39 7.02 -1.76 -8.44
C ASP A 39 7.30 -1.96 -6.96
N ASP A 40 8.40 -2.64 -6.71
CA ASP A 40 8.76 -3.00 -5.35
C ASP A 40 8.99 -1.78 -4.47
N GLY A 41 9.51 -0.74 -5.04
CA GLY A 41 9.75 0.48 -4.29
C GLY A 41 8.45 1.07 -3.75
N VAL A 42 7.43 1.05 -4.57
CA VAL A 42 6.14 1.56 -4.16
C VAL A 42 5.53 0.65 -3.09
N ARG A 43 5.68 -0.65 -3.25
CA ARG A 43 5.17 -1.57 -2.25
C ARG A 43 5.83 -1.32 -0.91
N ARG A 44 7.09 -0.97 -0.92
CA ARG A 44 7.79 -0.66 0.31
C ARG A 44 7.20 0.52 1.03
N ILE A 45 6.74 1.50 0.28
CA ILE A 45 6.10 2.66 0.89
C ILE A 45 4.87 2.22 1.65
N VAL A 46 4.10 1.32 1.07
CA VAL A 46 2.90 0.81 1.72
C VAL A 46 3.28 0.03 2.97
N VAL A 47 4.31 -0.79 2.87
CA VAL A 47 4.74 -1.59 4.02
C VAL A 47 5.11 -0.66 5.17
N LYS A 48 5.87 0.36 4.90
CA LYS A 48 6.28 1.28 5.94
C LYS A 48 5.10 2.01 6.56
N THR A 49 4.16 2.39 5.73
CA THR A 49 3.00 3.09 6.23
C THR A 49 2.20 2.20 7.15
N PHE A 50 2.02 0.95 6.78
CA PHE A 50 1.27 0.03 7.60
C PHE A 50 2.02 -0.29 8.89
N GLU A 51 3.32 -0.38 8.83
CA GLU A 51 4.09 -0.63 10.03
C GLU A 51 3.91 0.48 11.04
N ARG A 52 3.90 1.70 10.57
CA ARG A 52 3.74 2.83 11.46
C ARG A 52 2.34 2.87 12.04
N THR A 53 1.36 2.60 11.20
CA THR A 53 -0.03 2.64 11.65
C THR A 53 -0.35 1.48 12.57
N ALA A 54 0.09 0.31 12.19
CA ALA A 54 -0.21 -0.88 12.98
C ALA A 54 0.46 -0.83 14.32
N ASP A 55 1.57 -0.16 14.38
CA ASP A 55 2.32 -0.07 15.60
C ASP A 55 1.52 0.57 16.71
N LYS A 56 0.80 1.58 16.39
CA LYS A 56 0.04 2.28 17.37
C LYS A 56 -0.96 1.44 18.07
N PRO A 57 -1.87 0.82 17.38
CA PRO A 57 -2.91 0.06 18.05
C PRO A 57 -2.35 -1.14 18.76
N SER A 58 -1.32 -1.70 18.27
CA SER A 58 -0.80 -2.89 18.89
C SER A 58 -0.08 -2.60 20.19
N VAL A 59 0.28 -1.40 20.37
CA VAL A 59 0.97 -1.02 21.58
C VAL A 59 0.15 -1.32 22.82
N THR A 60 -1.11 -1.22 22.71
CA THR A 60 -1.95 -1.48 23.87
C THR A 60 -2.04 -2.95 24.22
#